data_f8e1236d74a6527f56d8553324f4b267
#
_entry.id   f8e1236d74a6527f56d8553324f4b267
#
_cell.length_a   1.000
_cell.length_b   1.000
_cell.length_c   1.000
_cell.angle_alpha   90.00
_cell.angle_beta   90.00
_cell.angle_gamma   90.00
#
_symmetry.space_group_name_H-M   'P 1'
#
loop_
_entity.id
_entity.type
_entity.pdbx_description
1 polymer ?
#
loop_
_entity_poly.entity_id
_entity_poly.type
_entity_poly.pdbx_seq_one_letter_code
_entity_poly.pdbx_strand_id
1 'polypeptide(L)'
;MNIPKLKKIKTTKNYHGIPLEDDYSWVDQPNILEVLKDPKKLNTEVKDYIEANNKITEDYFTDVKELQKNLFNEIKGKIKLDDTGLKYKDKRYYYWSKTEAKGNYGKRMRQLINGSKPEEVFFDGDLEKRKSGSEYFGVGTCLLYTSD
;
A
#
# COMPACT_ATOMS: atom_id res chain seq x y z
N MET A 1 26.47 2.50 -20.81
CA MET A 1 25.81 1.73 -19.72
C MET A 1 25.49 0.33 -20.24
N ASN A 2 25.99 -0.72 -19.58
CA ASN A 2 25.73 -2.10 -20.00
C ASN A 2 24.46 -2.58 -19.25
N ILE A 3 23.33 -2.62 -19.96
CA ILE A 3 22.05 -3.04 -19.37
C ILE A 3 22.01 -4.57 -19.31
N PRO A 4 21.78 -5.17 -18.13
CA PRO A 4 21.66 -6.61 -17.98
C PRO A 4 20.55 -7.16 -18.87
N LYS A 5 20.83 -8.26 -19.56
CA LYS A 5 19.83 -8.93 -20.38
C LYS A 5 19.31 -10.17 -19.66
N LEU A 6 17.99 -10.26 -19.56
CA LEU A 6 17.37 -11.47 -19.03
C LEU A 6 17.60 -12.63 -20.01
N LYS A 7 17.95 -13.79 -19.46
CA LYS A 7 18.15 -15.03 -20.23
C LYS A 7 16.81 -15.47 -20.85
N LYS A 8 16.87 -15.84 -22.11
CA LYS A 8 15.72 -16.41 -22.83
C LYS A 8 15.72 -17.91 -22.72
N ILE A 9 14.65 -18.49 -22.25
CA ILE A 9 14.41 -19.94 -22.21
C ILE A 9 13.04 -20.19 -22.83
N LYS A 10 13.03 -20.62 -24.09
CA LYS A 10 11.79 -20.82 -24.84
C LYS A 10 10.89 -21.85 -24.13
N THR A 11 9.68 -21.44 -23.83
CA THR A 11 8.63 -22.28 -23.26
C THR A 11 7.37 -22.15 -24.12
N THR A 12 6.69 -23.25 -24.39
CA THR A 12 5.43 -23.23 -25.13
C THR A 12 4.32 -23.76 -24.23
N LYS A 13 3.30 -22.94 -24.00
CA LYS A 13 2.07 -23.33 -23.27
C LYS A 13 0.90 -23.35 -24.27
N ASN A 14 0.00 -24.33 -24.16
CA ASN A 14 -1.18 -24.40 -24.98
C ASN A 14 -2.41 -23.86 -24.24
N TYR A 15 -3.04 -22.84 -24.78
CA TYR A 15 -4.27 -22.25 -24.25
C TYR A 15 -5.41 -22.43 -25.27
N HIS A 16 -6.38 -23.26 -24.93
CA HIS A 16 -7.55 -23.54 -25.78
C HIS A 16 -7.19 -24.00 -27.20
N GLY A 17 -6.13 -24.80 -27.33
CA GLY A 17 -5.66 -25.31 -28.62
C GLY A 17 -4.68 -24.36 -29.35
N ILE A 18 -4.39 -23.20 -28.82
CA ILE A 18 -3.46 -22.21 -29.40
C ILE A 18 -2.13 -22.27 -28.64
N PRO A 19 -1.00 -22.62 -29.32
CA PRO A 19 0.31 -22.59 -28.71
C PRO A 19 0.77 -21.15 -28.50
N LEU A 20 1.13 -20.81 -27.28
CA LEU A 20 1.71 -19.53 -26.91
C LEU A 20 3.18 -19.75 -26.51
N GLU A 21 4.09 -19.08 -27.23
CA GLU A 21 5.52 -19.11 -26.93
C GLU A 21 5.88 -17.97 -25.97
N ASP A 22 6.65 -18.28 -24.94
CA ASP A 22 7.16 -17.31 -23.98
C ASP A 22 8.59 -17.66 -23.58
N ASP A 23 9.51 -16.71 -23.84
CA ASP A 23 10.93 -16.86 -23.52
C ASP A 23 11.23 -16.60 -22.02
N TYR A 24 10.28 -16.08 -21.28
CA TYR A 24 10.49 -15.58 -19.91
C TYR A 24 9.61 -16.23 -18.83
N SER A 25 8.83 -17.26 -19.18
CA SER A 25 8.01 -18.00 -18.19
C SER A 25 8.81 -18.56 -17.02
N TRP A 26 10.11 -18.77 -17.17
CA TRP A 26 10.99 -19.27 -16.11
C TRP A 26 11.20 -18.26 -14.97
N VAL A 27 10.90 -16.98 -15.19
CA VAL A 27 10.94 -15.93 -14.16
C VAL A 27 9.79 -16.08 -13.18
N ASP A 28 8.71 -16.71 -13.61
CA ASP A 28 7.55 -16.97 -12.75
C ASP A 28 7.98 -17.83 -11.54
N GLN A 29 7.55 -17.43 -10.36
CA GLN A 29 7.90 -18.07 -9.11
C GLN A 29 6.74 -18.95 -8.65
N PRO A 30 6.82 -20.29 -8.82
CA PRO A 30 5.78 -21.21 -8.34
C PRO A 30 5.52 -21.08 -6.84
N ASN A 31 6.55 -20.66 -6.09
CA ASN A 31 6.52 -20.44 -4.65
C ASN A 31 6.33 -18.98 -4.25
N ILE A 32 5.66 -18.16 -5.08
CA ILE A 32 5.56 -16.71 -4.86
C ILE A 32 5.07 -16.32 -3.46
N LEU A 33 4.14 -17.07 -2.88
CA LEU A 33 3.63 -16.80 -1.54
C LEU A 33 4.70 -17.00 -0.45
N GLU A 34 5.65 -17.90 -0.69
CA GLU A 34 6.78 -18.09 0.21
C GLU A 34 7.85 -17.02 0.02
N VAL A 35 8.09 -16.63 -1.24
CA VAL A 35 9.01 -15.52 -1.57
C VAL A 35 8.53 -14.20 -0.98
N LEU A 36 7.22 -13.94 -1.01
CA LEU A 36 6.64 -12.73 -0.39
C LEU A 36 6.82 -12.71 1.13
N LYS A 37 6.87 -13.87 1.78
CA LYS A 37 7.14 -13.97 3.23
C LYS A 37 8.65 -13.94 3.54
N ASP A 38 9.44 -14.51 2.68
CA ASP A 38 10.90 -14.60 2.82
C ASP A 38 11.58 -14.37 1.45
N PRO A 39 12.05 -13.15 1.16
CA PRO A 39 12.70 -12.81 -0.11
C PRO A 39 13.96 -13.65 -0.42
N LYS A 40 14.55 -14.32 0.58
CA LYS A 40 15.69 -15.22 0.36
C LYS A 40 15.34 -16.46 -0.45
N LYS A 41 14.06 -16.79 -0.55
CA LYS A 41 13.55 -17.92 -1.34
C LYS A 41 13.36 -17.59 -2.84
N LEU A 42 13.64 -16.37 -3.24
CA LEU A 42 13.63 -15.98 -4.66
C LEU A 42 14.70 -16.74 -5.43
N ASN A 43 14.37 -17.20 -6.64
CA ASN A 43 15.33 -17.82 -7.54
C ASN A 43 16.57 -16.93 -7.72
N THR A 44 17.76 -17.51 -7.58
CA THR A 44 19.03 -16.76 -7.58
C THR A 44 19.25 -16.00 -8.90
N GLU A 45 19.00 -16.63 -10.06
CA GLU A 45 19.18 -15.96 -11.36
C GLU A 45 18.24 -14.75 -11.52
N VAL A 46 17.00 -14.85 -11.02
CA VAL A 46 16.04 -13.75 -11.01
C VAL A 46 16.50 -12.64 -10.06
N LYS A 47 16.96 -13.02 -8.87
CA LYS A 47 17.51 -12.09 -7.88
C LYS A 47 18.68 -11.30 -8.44
N ASP A 48 19.67 -12.01 -9.00
CA ASP A 48 20.88 -11.39 -9.56
C ASP A 48 20.53 -10.40 -10.69
N TYR A 49 19.57 -10.74 -11.54
CA TYR A 49 19.08 -9.85 -12.59
C TYR A 49 18.43 -8.58 -12.00
N ILE A 50 17.59 -8.73 -10.98
CA ILE A 50 16.93 -7.58 -10.30
C ILE A 50 17.99 -6.70 -9.63
N GLU A 51 18.94 -7.28 -8.89
CA GLU A 51 19.99 -6.54 -8.19
C GLU A 51 20.89 -5.78 -9.17
N ALA A 52 21.25 -6.38 -10.30
CA ALA A 52 22.04 -5.72 -11.33
C ALA A 52 21.30 -4.52 -11.95
N ASN A 53 19.99 -4.63 -12.19
CA ASN A 53 19.18 -3.50 -12.67
C ASN A 53 19.00 -2.41 -11.61
N ASN A 54 18.79 -2.80 -10.35
CA ASN A 54 18.68 -1.84 -9.25
C ASN A 54 19.97 -1.02 -9.11
N LYS A 55 21.13 -1.67 -9.22
CA LYS A 55 22.41 -0.98 -9.18
C LYS A 55 22.55 0.06 -10.30
N ILE A 56 22.15 -0.28 -11.52
CA ILE A 56 22.17 0.69 -12.65
C ILE A 56 21.24 1.87 -12.35
N THR A 57 20.07 1.60 -11.80
CA THR A 57 19.10 2.65 -11.43
C THR A 57 19.69 3.56 -10.34
N GLU A 58 20.31 2.98 -9.31
CA GLU A 58 20.96 3.75 -8.24
C GLU A 58 22.09 4.62 -8.78
N ASP A 59 22.93 4.05 -9.67
CA ASP A 59 24.04 4.79 -10.31
C ASP A 59 23.51 5.93 -11.17
N TYR A 60 22.45 5.69 -11.94
CA TYR A 60 21.81 6.70 -12.80
C TYR A 60 21.24 7.87 -12.00
N PHE A 61 20.67 7.62 -10.84
CA PHE A 61 20.06 8.65 -9.99
C PHE A 61 21.03 9.25 -8.97
N THR A 62 22.33 8.87 -9.00
CA THR A 62 23.29 9.34 -8.00
C THR A 62 23.38 10.86 -7.94
N ASP A 63 23.46 11.53 -9.10
CA ASP A 63 23.64 12.98 -9.18
C ASP A 63 22.40 13.78 -8.76
N VAL A 64 21.24 13.13 -8.69
CA VAL A 64 19.96 13.78 -8.33
C VAL A 64 19.42 13.36 -6.95
N LYS A 65 20.18 12.61 -6.16
CA LYS A 65 19.75 12.14 -4.82
C LYS A 65 19.39 13.30 -3.89
N GLU A 66 20.13 14.38 -3.93
CA GLU A 66 19.82 15.57 -3.12
C GLU A 66 18.52 16.24 -3.58
N LEU A 67 18.34 16.37 -4.89
CA LEU A 67 17.09 16.88 -5.46
C LEU A 67 15.89 16.01 -5.06
N GLN A 68 16.02 14.68 -5.15
CA GLN A 68 14.99 13.75 -4.71
C GLN A 68 14.62 13.94 -3.24
N LYS A 69 15.64 14.07 -2.36
CA LYS A 69 15.42 14.32 -0.93
C LYS A 69 14.71 15.66 -0.68
N ASN A 70 15.11 16.70 -1.39
CA ASN A 70 14.49 18.01 -1.25
C ASN A 70 13.04 18.01 -1.72
N LEU A 71 12.76 17.41 -2.88
CA LEU A 71 11.39 17.25 -3.40
C LEU A 71 10.53 16.40 -2.46
N PHE A 72 11.08 15.29 -1.94
CA PHE A 72 10.36 14.48 -0.95
C PHE A 72 9.98 15.27 0.29
N ASN A 73 10.92 16.04 0.84
CA ASN A 73 10.68 16.86 2.03
C ASN A 73 9.67 17.98 1.75
N GLU A 74 9.76 18.63 0.57
CA GLU A 74 8.80 19.64 0.15
C GLU A 74 7.40 19.07 0.04
N ILE A 75 7.21 17.95 -0.67
CA ILE A 75 5.91 17.28 -0.84
C ILE A 75 5.36 16.85 0.52
N LYS A 76 6.19 16.21 1.34
CA LYS A 76 5.81 15.78 2.68
C LYS A 76 5.41 16.96 3.57
N GLY A 77 6.12 18.08 3.47
CA GLY A 77 5.83 19.29 4.24
C GLY A 77 4.49 19.96 3.88
N LYS A 78 3.96 19.68 2.67
CA LYS A 78 2.63 20.18 2.23
C LYS A 78 1.47 19.32 2.75
N ILE A 79 1.76 18.11 3.27
CA ILE A 79 0.74 17.22 3.80
C ILE A 79 0.40 17.62 5.23
N LYS A 80 -0.87 17.99 5.45
CA LYS A 80 -1.39 18.25 6.78
C LYS A 80 -1.60 16.92 7.52
N LEU A 81 -0.76 16.64 8.51
CA LEU A 81 -0.78 15.37 9.23
C LEU A 81 -1.97 15.28 10.21
N ASP A 82 -2.26 16.39 10.92
CA ASP A 82 -3.45 16.52 11.74
C ASP A 82 -4.56 17.15 10.92
N ASP A 83 -5.52 16.37 10.47
CA ASP A 83 -6.58 16.85 9.60
C ASP A 83 -7.95 16.33 9.99
N THR A 84 -8.97 17.14 9.71
CA THR A 84 -10.36 16.83 10.02
C THR A 84 -11.19 16.96 8.75
N GLY A 85 -11.83 15.87 8.35
CA GLY A 85 -12.71 15.84 7.19
C GLY A 85 -13.98 16.67 7.39
N LEU A 86 -14.68 16.91 6.30
CA LEU A 86 -15.96 17.64 6.34
C LEU A 86 -17.00 16.84 7.12
N LYS A 87 -17.78 17.55 7.94
CA LYS A 87 -18.91 16.97 8.65
C LYS A 87 -20.06 16.74 7.68
N TYR A 88 -20.60 15.54 7.65
CA TYR A 88 -21.84 15.25 6.92
C TYR A 88 -22.91 14.76 7.88
N LYS A 89 -24.15 15.12 7.59
CA LYS A 89 -25.32 14.78 8.39
C LYS A 89 -25.87 13.43 7.95
N ASP A 90 -26.09 12.54 8.92
CA ASP A 90 -26.86 11.33 8.72
C ASP A 90 -27.78 11.09 9.94
N LYS A 91 -29.08 10.98 9.68
CA LYS A 91 -30.12 10.83 10.71
C LYS A 91 -29.96 11.88 11.84
N ARG A 92 -29.58 11.44 13.03
CA ARG A 92 -29.46 12.30 14.23
C ARG A 92 -28.06 12.79 14.52
N TYR A 93 -27.07 12.42 13.69
CA TYR A 93 -25.66 12.71 13.92
C TYR A 93 -25.02 13.45 12.76
N TYR A 94 -23.99 14.24 13.10
CA TYR A 94 -22.91 14.59 12.18
C TYR A 94 -21.81 13.57 12.30
N TYR A 95 -21.22 13.18 11.18
CA TYR A 95 -20.09 12.28 11.08
C TYR A 95 -18.95 12.94 10.32
N TRP A 96 -17.71 12.63 10.70
CA TRP A 96 -16.52 13.05 9.97
C TRP A 96 -15.34 12.12 10.30
N SER A 97 -14.27 12.23 9.51
CA SER A 97 -12.98 11.57 9.77
C SER A 97 -12.02 12.55 10.42
N LYS A 98 -11.10 12.01 11.22
CA LYS A 98 -9.98 12.73 11.79
C LYS A 98 -8.71 11.90 11.63
N THR A 99 -7.61 12.54 11.19
CA THR A 99 -6.27 11.97 11.18
C THR A 99 -5.40 12.69 12.20
N GLU A 100 -4.45 11.98 12.78
CA GLU A 100 -3.51 12.54 13.77
C GLU A 100 -2.09 12.25 13.32
N ALA A 101 -1.17 13.20 13.52
CA ALA A 101 0.21 13.12 13.04
C ALA A 101 0.98 11.88 13.54
N LYS A 102 0.59 11.34 14.70
CA LYS A 102 1.20 10.15 15.31
C LYS A 102 0.42 8.86 15.03
N GLY A 103 -0.71 8.95 14.32
CA GLY A 103 -1.55 7.81 13.97
C GLY A 103 -1.20 7.27 12.58
N ASN A 104 -1.39 5.97 12.39
CA ASN A 104 -1.31 5.32 11.08
C ASN A 104 -2.70 5.12 10.47
N TYR A 105 -3.73 5.11 11.31
CA TYR A 105 -5.13 4.89 10.92
C TYR A 105 -6.01 6.04 11.39
N GLY A 106 -6.97 6.40 10.57
CA GLY A 106 -7.91 7.47 10.90
C GLY A 106 -8.91 7.08 12.00
N LYS A 107 -9.44 8.10 12.64
CA LYS A 107 -10.57 8.02 13.57
C LYS A 107 -11.86 8.38 12.85
N ARG A 108 -12.98 7.78 13.27
CA ARG A 108 -14.32 8.17 12.88
C ARG A 108 -15.00 8.84 14.07
N MET A 109 -15.43 10.04 13.82
CA MET A 109 -16.03 10.93 14.80
C MET A 109 -17.52 11.08 14.54
N ARG A 110 -18.30 11.29 15.58
CA ARG A 110 -19.71 11.69 15.47
C ARG A 110 -20.12 12.67 16.58
N GLN A 111 -21.19 13.41 16.33
CA GLN A 111 -21.79 14.32 17.30
C GLN A 111 -23.28 14.42 17.04
N LEU A 112 -24.09 14.44 18.10
CA LEU A 112 -25.52 14.72 17.98
C LEU A 112 -25.77 16.11 17.37
N ILE A 113 -26.71 16.19 16.45
CA ILE A 113 -27.03 17.44 15.71
C ILE A 113 -27.45 18.56 16.66
N ASN A 114 -28.18 18.24 17.73
CA ASN A 114 -28.64 19.20 18.74
C ASN A 114 -27.53 19.69 19.68
N GLY A 115 -26.32 19.18 19.55
CA GLY A 115 -25.19 19.55 20.41
C GLY A 115 -25.31 19.16 21.88
N SER A 116 -26.31 18.34 22.24
CA SER A 116 -26.56 17.96 23.64
C SER A 116 -25.47 17.11 24.28
N LYS A 117 -24.58 16.53 23.46
CA LYS A 117 -23.42 15.78 23.88
C LYS A 117 -22.16 16.23 23.13
N PRO A 118 -20.97 16.14 23.75
CA PRO A 118 -19.71 16.42 23.08
C PRO A 118 -19.51 15.47 21.90
N GLU A 119 -18.57 15.81 21.03
CA GLU A 119 -18.13 14.90 19.97
C GLU A 119 -17.50 13.65 20.57
N GLU A 120 -17.70 12.51 19.91
CA GLU A 120 -17.18 11.22 20.34
C GLU A 120 -16.45 10.51 19.20
N VAL A 121 -15.41 9.79 19.57
CA VAL A 121 -14.73 8.82 18.68
C VAL A 121 -15.54 7.54 18.75
N PHE A 122 -16.25 7.17 17.70
CA PHE A 122 -16.96 5.90 17.66
C PHE A 122 -16.17 4.77 17.01
N PHE A 123 -15.08 5.10 16.30
CA PHE A 123 -14.11 4.15 15.77
C PHE A 123 -12.71 4.77 15.77
N ASP A 124 -11.75 4.06 16.36
CA ASP A 124 -10.33 4.43 16.40
C ASP A 124 -9.53 3.32 15.71
N GLY A 125 -9.02 3.61 14.49
CA GLY A 125 -8.32 2.62 13.69
C GLY A 125 -7.02 2.13 14.32
N ASP A 126 -6.26 3.00 15.00
CA ASP A 126 -5.03 2.62 15.70
C ASP A 126 -5.31 1.73 16.92
N LEU A 127 -6.41 1.99 17.64
CA LEU A 127 -6.84 1.17 18.76
C LEU A 127 -7.26 -0.23 18.27
N GLU A 128 -8.05 -0.30 17.21
CA GLU A 128 -8.51 -1.57 16.65
C GLU A 128 -7.35 -2.38 16.05
N LYS A 129 -6.38 -1.71 15.40
CA LYS A 129 -5.14 -2.36 14.96
C LYS A 129 -4.38 -3.01 16.13
N ARG A 130 -4.23 -2.30 17.24
CA ARG A 130 -3.57 -2.84 18.44
C ARG A 130 -4.33 -4.03 19.02
N LYS A 131 -5.67 -3.95 19.08
CA LYS A 131 -6.51 -5.03 19.59
C LYS A 131 -6.47 -6.28 18.72
N SER A 132 -6.36 -6.12 17.40
CA SER A 132 -6.37 -7.26 16.46
C SER A 132 -5.14 -8.15 16.61
N GLY A 133 -4.00 -7.63 17.09
CA GLY A 133 -2.72 -8.36 17.16
C GLY A 133 -2.18 -8.78 15.78
N SER A 134 -2.87 -8.44 14.70
CA SER A 134 -2.51 -8.82 13.34
C SER A 134 -1.40 -7.93 12.77
N GLU A 135 -0.47 -8.48 12.01
CA GLU A 135 0.52 -7.69 11.27
C GLU A 135 -0.13 -6.83 10.19
N TYR A 136 -1.17 -7.35 9.57
CA TYR A 136 -1.91 -6.67 8.51
C TYR A 136 -3.27 -6.21 9.02
N PHE A 137 -3.58 -4.93 8.82
CA PHE A 137 -4.85 -4.35 9.23
C PHE A 137 -5.33 -3.36 8.16
N GLY A 138 -6.54 -3.55 7.69
CA GLY A 138 -7.19 -2.67 6.72
C GLY A 138 -8.55 -2.22 7.24
N VAL A 139 -8.89 -0.97 6.98
CA VAL A 139 -10.20 -0.41 7.32
C VAL A 139 -10.98 -0.24 6.04
N GLY A 140 -12.01 -1.09 5.86
CA GLY A 140 -12.98 -0.98 4.78
C GLY A 140 -14.22 -0.20 5.21
N THR A 141 -14.99 0.27 4.24
CA THR A 141 -16.32 0.84 4.49
C THR A 141 -17.36 -0.26 4.27
N CYS A 142 -18.15 -0.54 5.29
CA CYS A 142 -19.31 -1.41 5.17
C CYS A 142 -20.58 -0.59 5.44
N LEU A 143 -21.52 -0.61 4.51
CA LEU A 143 -22.87 -0.07 4.70
C LEU A 143 -23.76 -1.20 5.20
N LEU A 144 -23.98 -1.27 6.50
CA LEU A 144 -25.04 -2.09 7.06
C LEU A 144 -26.34 -1.29 6.96
N TYR A 145 -27.18 -1.66 6.03
CA TYR A 145 -28.58 -1.20 6.02
C TYR A 145 -29.30 -1.96 7.11
N THR A 146 -29.42 -1.35 8.28
CA THR A 146 -30.41 -1.81 9.25
C THR A 146 -31.75 -1.25 8.78
N SER A 147 -32.62 -2.11 8.26
CA SER A 147 -34.04 -1.81 8.14
C SER A 147 -34.58 -1.63 9.56
N ASP A 148 -34.98 -0.43 9.90
CA ASP A 148 -35.83 -0.16 11.06
C ASP A 148 -37.24 -0.68 10.79
#